data_cfe3e4082c284b04ea4df7e6c8e06869
#
_entry.id   cfe3e4082c284b04ea4df7e6c8e06869
#
_cell.length_a   1.000
_cell.length_b   1.000
_cell.length_c   1.000
_cell.angle_alpha   90.00
_cell.angle_beta   90.00
_cell.angle_gamma   90.00
#
_symmetry.space_group_name_H-M   'P 1'
#
loop_
_entity.id
_entity.type
_entity.pdbx_description
1 polymer ?
#
loop_
_entity_poly.entity_id
_entity_poly.type
_entity_poly.pdbx_seq_one_letter_code
_entity_poly.pdbx_strand_id
1 'polypeptide(L)'
;MLYELNHAFDLAARDDSVKVLILAANGPHFSSGHDLSDRSGIQDFQAVGNWGGFEKPGAEGRQAVEEEIYLGLCWRWRNLPKPTIAEVQGKVIAGGLMLIWVCDLIVASEDATFSDPVVAFGVNGVEYFAHAWEFGFRKAKEILFTGGSISAREALSCGMVNHVVPKNDLSVFTDSLAQKISKRPSMGLRLAKQSVNQSQDAQGFWSALQSAMSLQQLGHANNEIVHGIAVD
;
A
#
# COMPACT_ATOMS: atom_id res chain seq x y z
N MET A 1 -6.70 -8.98 9.71
CA MET A 1 -5.97 -9.06 8.42
C MET A 1 -4.59 -8.38 8.46
N LEU A 2 -4.43 -7.06 8.77
CA LEU A 2 -3.12 -6.37 8.64
C LEU A 2 -2.03 -6.96 9.53
N TYR A 3 -2.31 -7.29 10.79
CA TYR A 3 -1.35 -7.96 11.68
C TYR A 3 -1.03 -9.39 11.27
N GLU A 4 -2.00 -10.12 10.71
CA GLU A 4 -1.75 -11.46 10.16
C GLU A 4 -0.83 -11.38 8.95
N LEU A 5 -1.06 -10.38 8.07
CA LEU A 5 -0.17 -10.11 6.94
C LEU A 5 1.24 -9.71 7.42
N ASN A 6 1.32 -8.84 8.44
CA ASN A 6 2.61 -8.48 9.04
C ASN A 6 3.33 -9.71 9.62
N HIS A 7 2.61 -10.59 10.30
CA HIS A 7 3.17 -11.84 10.81
C HIS A 7 3.70 -12.74 9.69
N ALA A 8 2.93 -12.88 8.61
CA ALA A 8 3.36 -13.66 7.44
C ALA A 8 4.62 -13.09 6.79
N PHE A 9 4.69 -11.76 6.64
CA PHE A 9 5.88 -11.09 6.15
C PHE A 9 7.08 -11.25 7.08
N ASP A 10 6.89 -11.19 8.39
CA ASP A 10 7.95 -11.42 9.38
C ASP A 10 8.49 -12.86 9.31
N LEU A 11 7.61 -13.85 9.20
CA LEU A 11 8.01 -15.25 9.02
C LEU A 11 8.84 -15.40 7.74
N ALA A 12 8.33 -14.91 6.61
CA ALA A 12 9.02 -14.99 5.34
C ALA A 12 10.36 -14.23 5.33
N ALA A 13 10.43 -13.09 6.03
CA ALA A 13 11.66 -12.31 6.14
C ALA A 13 12.77 -13.05 6.90
N ARG A 14 12.41 -13.84 7.92
CA ARG A 14 13.34 -14.60 8.79
C ARG A 14 13.72 -15.97 8.25
N ASP A 15 12.94 -16.53 7.32
CA ASP A 15 13.21 -17.83 6.72
C ASP A 15 14.22 -17.70 5.57
N ASP A 16 15.45 -18.13 5.79
CA ASP A 16 16.53 -18.06 4.80
C ASP A 16 16.26 -18.85 3.50
N SER A 17 15.32 -19.79 3.52
CA SER A 17 14.90 -20.53 2.32
C SER A 17 14.02 -19.68 1.39
N VAL A 18 13.33 -18.67 1.91
CA VAL A 18 12.48 -17.73 1.15
C VAL A 18 13.35 -16.60 0.58
N LYS A 19 13.35 -16.45 -0.73
CA LYS A 19 14.11 -15.40 -1.43
C LYS A 19 13.26 -14.26 -2.00
N VAL A 20 12.00 -14.55 -2.36
CA VAL A 20 11.05 -13.61 -2.96
C VAL A 20 9.68 -13.87 -2.36
N LEU A 21 8.93 -12.81 -2.10
CA LEU A 21 7.55 -12.89 -1.63
C LEU A 21 6.61 -12.44 -2.75
N ILE A 22 5.49 -13.15 -2.90
CA ILE A 22 4.39 -12.74 -3.77
C ILE A 22 3.19 -12.43 -2.89
N LEU A 23 2.66 -11.21 -3.00
CA LEU A 23 1.41 -10.81 -2.39
C LEU A 23 0.31 -10.93 -3.45
N ALA A 24 -0.58 -11.88 -3.26
CA ALA A 24 -1.70 -12.17 -4.15
C ALA A 24 -3.03 -12.14 -3.37
N ALA A 25 -4.14 -11.99 -4.07
CA ALA A 25 -5.47 -12.01 -3.49
C ALA A 25 -6.34 -13.08 -4.16
N ASN A 26 -7.22 -13.71 -3.38
CA ASN A 26 -8.22 -14.61 -3.91
C ASN A 26 -9.44 -13.85 -4.44
N GLY A 27 -10.11 -14.43 -5.43
CA GLY A 27 -11.35 -13.89 -5.98
C GLY A 27 -11.16 -12.97 -7.20
N PRO A 28 -12.23 -12.26 -7.61
CA PRO A 28 -12.22 -11.50 -8.86
C PRO A 28 -11.46 -10.17 -8.78
N HIS A 29 -11.24 -9.65 -7.58
CA HIS A 29 -10.62 -8.34 -7.32
C HIS A 29 -9.52 -8.48 -6.27
N PHE A 30 -8.52 -7.62 -6.34
CA PHE A 30 -7.41 -7.64 -5.39
C PHE A 30 -7.83 -7.10 -4.02
N SER A 31 -8.39 -5.89 -3.97
CA SER A 31 -8.87 -5.29 -2.71
C SER A 31 -9.80 -4.11 -2.97
N SER A 32 -10.86 -4.01 -2.17
CA SER A 32 -11.77 -2.86 -2.17
C SER A 32 -11.40 -1.77 -1.15
N GLY A 33 -10.29 -1.93 -0.44
CA GLY A 33 -9.88 -1.01 0.62
C GLY A 33 -10.34 -1.44 2.01
N HIS A 34 -10.50 -0.48 2.90
CA HIS A 34 -10.93 -0.71 4.28
C HIS A 34 -12.35 -1.26 4.33
N ASP A 35 -12.63 -2.12 5.30
CA ASP A 35 -13.99 -2.59 5.58
C ASP A 35 -14.78 -1.52 6.32
N LEU A 36 -15.55 -0.73 5.59
CA LEU A 36 -16.38 0.34 6.15
C LEU A 36 -17.61 -0.18 6.90
N SER A 37 -17.91 -1.48 6.83
CA SER A 37 -19.03 -2.10 7.55
C SER A 37 -18.64 -2.51 8.97
N ASP A 38 -17.38 -2.78 9.22
CA ASP A 38 -16.85 -3.15 10.53
C ASP A 38 -16.57 -1.92 11.38
N ARG A 39 -17.53 -1.56 12.23
CA ARG A 39 -17.40 -0.49 13.22
C ARG A 39 -16.92 -0.97 14.59
N SER A 40 -16.54 -2.23 14.73
CA SER A 40 -16.15 -2.81 16.02
C SER A 40 -14.80 -2.29 16.53
N GLY A 41 -14.09 -1.54 15.71
CA GLY A 41 -12.73 -1.08 15.99
C GLY A 41 -11.71 -2.23 15.90
N ILE A 42 -10.46 -1.93 16.20
CA ILE A 42 -9.39 -2.93 16.21
C ILE A 42 -9.41 -3.64 17.57
N GLN A 43 -10.07 -4.80 17.64
CA GLN A 43 -10.25 -5.54 18.90
C GLN A 43 -8.96 -6.21 19.39
N ASP A 44 -8.07 -6.64 18.48
CA ASP A 44 -6.82 -7.34 18.79
C ASP A 44 -5.60 -6.51 18.37
N PHE A 45 -5.47 -5.32 18.96
CA PHE A 45 -4.40 -4.40 18.63
C PHE A 45 -3.07 -4.86 19.27
N GLN A 46 -2.19 -5.41 18.45
CA GLN A 46 -0.84 -5.83 18.86
C GLN A 46 0.20 -4.93 18.20
N ALA A 47 0.34 -3.71 18.72
CA ALA A 47 1.28 -2.73 18.19
C ALA A 47 2.67 -3.32 17.98
N VAL A 48 3.26 -3.09 16.83
CA VAL A 48 4.62 -3.49 16.47
C VAL A 48 5.56 -2.29 16.30
N GLY A 49 5.00 -1.09 16.23
CA GLY A 49 5.72 0.18 16.19
C GLY A 49 5.89 0.81 17.57
N ASN A 50 6.32 2.06 17.56
CA ASN A 50 6.62 2.82 18.80
C ASN A 50 5.52 3.84 19.14
N TRP A 51 4.33 3.72 18.54
CA TRP A 51 3.20 4.58 18.82
C TRP A 51 2.46 4.14 20.07
N GLY A 52 1.80 5.09 20.71
CA GLY A 52 0.93 4.87 21.85
C GLY A 52 -0.22 5.88 21.84
N GLY A 53 -1.17 5.73 22.79
CA GLY A 53 -2.33 6.62 22.86
C GLY A 53 -3.51 6.15 22.01
N PHE A 54 -3.56 4.90 21.62
CA PHE A 54 -4.59 4.32 20.74
C PHE A 54 -6.04 4.45 21.26
N GLU A 55 -6.20 4.53 22.59
CA GLU A 55 -7.52 4.70 23.22
C GLU A 55 -7.88 6.18 23.49
N LYS A 56 -7.04 7.11 23.06
CA LYS A 56 -7.31 8.55 23.23
C LYS A 56 -8.48 8.98 22.34
N PRO A 57 -9.34 9.88 22.82
CA PRO A 57 -10.44 10.37 22.03
C PRO A 57 -10.00 11.30 20.90
N GLY A 58 -10.81 11.36 19.83
CA GLY A 58 -10.64 12.28 18.71
C GLY A 58 -9.38 12.01 17.87
N ALA A 59 -8.82 13.08 17.33
CA ALA A 59 -7.70 13.00 16.39
C ALA A 59 -6.44 12.36 16.98
N GLU A 60 -6.20 12.48 18.30
CA GLU A 60 -5.02 11.89 18.94
C GLU A 60 -5.01 10.37 18.83
N GLY A 61 -6.10 9.71 19.22
CA GLY A 61 -6.19 8.25 19.15
C GLY A 61 -6.27 7.74 17.72
N ARG A 62 -7.04 8.40 16.85
CA ARG A 62 -7.11 8.02 15.44
C ARG A 62 -5.75 8.11 14.77
N GLN A 63 -5.04 9.24 14.90
CA GLN A 63 -3.69 9.38 14.34
C GLN A 63 -2.76 8.28 14.84
N ALA A 64 -2.79 7.96 16.13
CA ALA A 64 -1.94 6.90 16.70
C ALA A 64 -2.25 5.54 16.06
N VAL A 65 -3.53 5.20 15.89
CA VAL A 65 -3.96 3.95 15.25
C VAL A 65 -3.52 3.90 13.80
N GLU A 66 -3.81 4.93 13.00
CA GLU A 66 -3.51 4.94 11.57
C GLU A 66 -2.00 5.00 11.29
N GLU A 67 -1.23 5.71 12.11
CA GLU A 67 0.23 5.68 12.07
C GLU A 67 0.78 4.28 12.34
N GLU A 68 0.19 3.54 13.25
CA GLU A 68 0.62 2.17 13.54
C GLU A 68 0.23 1.21 12.41
N ILE A 69 -1.09 1.09 12.11
CA ILE A 69 -1.61 0.00 11.28
C ILE A 69 -1.54 0.25 9.78
N TYR A 70 -1.57 1.52 9.35
CA TYR A 70 -1.55 1.86 7.93
C TYR A 70 -0.17 2.34 7.50
N LEU A 71 0.26 3.51 7.95
CA LEU A 71 1.54 4.06 7.53
C LEU A 71 2.72 3.24 8.04
N GLY A 72 2.71 2.87 9.32
CA GLY A 72 3.80 2.14 9.98
C GLY A 72 4.00 0.74 9.42
N LEU A 73 2.91 -0.05 9.27
CA LEU A 73 3.01 -1.38 8.66
C LEU A 73 3.44 -1.29 7.19
N CYS A 74 2.89 -0.36 6.42
CA CYS A 74 3.30 -0.14 5.03
C CYS A 74 4.79 0.20 4.92
N TRP A 75 5.27 1.12 5.76
CA TRP A 75 6.69 1.46 5.81
C TRP A 75 7.57 0.27 6.15
N ARG A 76 7.13 -0.55 7.11
CA ARG A 76 7.80 -1.79 7.51
C ARG A 76 7.88 -2.79 6.35
N TRP A 77 6.78 -3.02 5.63
CA TRP A 77 6.70 -3.97 4.53
C TRP A 77 7.53 -3.52 3.31
N ARG A 78 7.50 -2.23 2.97
CA ARG A 78 8.37 -1.66 1.92
C ARG A 78 9.84 -1.97 2.18
N ASN A 79 10.25 -1.94 3.43
CA ASN A 79 11.65 -2.11 3.83
C ASN A 79 12.02 -3.56 4.21
N LEU A 80 11.20 -4.54 3.87
CA LEU A 80 11.56 -5.95 4.01
C LEU A 80 12.87 -6.26 3.28
N PRO A 81 13.77 -7.10 3.87
CA PRO A 81 15.09 -7.34 3.29
C PRO A 81 15.08 -8.31 2.09
N LYS A 82 13.93 -8.54 1.48
CA LYS A 82 13.69 -9.44 0.36
C LYS A 82 12.84 -8.79 -0.70
N PRO A 83 13.01 -9.12 -1.99
CA PRO A 83 12.13 -8.68 -3.05
C PRO A 83 10.68 -9.12 -2.81
N THR A 84 9.75 -8.22 -3.12
CA THR A 84 8.30 -8.44 -3.03
C THR A 84 7.64 -8.15 -4.37
N ILE A 85 6.66 -8.95 -4.75
CA ILE A 85 5.88 -8.79 -5.99
C ILE A 85 4.41 -8.75 -5.61
N ALA A 86 3.67 -7.75 -6.05
CA ALA A 86 2.21 -7.77 -6.02
C ALA A 86 1.68 -8.41 -7.30
N GLU A 87 0.84 -9.45 -7.13
CA GLU A 87 0.07 -10.11 -8.21
C GLU A 87 -1.35 -9.60 -8.17
N VAL A 88 -1.74 -8.82 -9.20
CA VAL A 88 -2.93 -7.95 -9.12
C VAL A 88 -3.94 -8.27 -10.20
N GLN A 89 -5.18 -8.59 -9.82
CA GLN A 89 -6.32 -8.76 -10.72
C GLN A 89 -7.50 -7.87 -10.33
N GLY A 90 -8.28 -7.46 -11.32
CA GLY A 90 -9.53 -6.74 -11.13
C GLY A 90 -9.35 -5.40 -10.42
N LYS A 91 -10.16 -5.11 -9.41
CA LYS A 91 -10.16 -3.79 -8.76
C LYS A 91 -9.15 -3.70 -7.61
N VAL A 92 -8.45 -2.56 -7.55
CA VAL A 92 -7.62 -2.12 -6.42
C VAL A 92 -8.10 -0.74 -6.02
N ILE A 93 -8.71 -0.62 -4.86
CA ILE A 93 -9.37 0.61 -4.44
C ILE A 93 -8.82 1.06 -3.08
N ALA A 94 -8.56 2.36 -2.94
CA ALA A 94 -8.17 3.01 -1.69
C ALA A 94 -7.06 2.24 -0.93
N GLY A 95 -7.33 1.73 0.27
CA GLY A 95 -6.37 0.95 1.07
C GLY A 95 -5.74 -0.25 0.32
N GLY A 96 -6.39 -0.76 -0.73
CA GLY A 96 -5.80 -1.76 -1.61
C GLY A 96 -4.55 -1.27 -2.34
N LEU A 97 -4.47 0.02 -2.67
CA LEU A 97 -3.30 0.63 -3.29
C LEU A 97 -2.09 0.58 -2.35
N MET A 98 -2.30 0.81 -1.07
CA MET A 98 -1.23 0.74 -0.07
C MET A 98 -0.56 -0.63 -0.06
N LEU A 99 -1.34 -1.70 -0.20
CA LEU A 99 -0.83 -3.08 -0.20
C LEU A 99 0.06 -3.39 -1.41
N ILE A 100 -0.25 -2.81 -2.58
CA ILE A 100 0.56 -3.03 -3.78
C ILE A 100 1.75 -2.09 -3.88
N TRP A 101 1.65 -0.85 -3.38
CA TRP A 101 2.70 0.16 -3.44
C TRP A 101 3.88 -0.11 -2.49
N VAL A 102 3.68 -0.96 -1.48
CA VAL A 102 4.77 -1.40 -0.61
C VAL A 102 5.58 -2.55 -1.22
N CYS A 103 5.08 -3.17 -2.29
CA CYS A 103 5.81 -4.18 -3.04
C CYS A 103 6.82 -3.55 -4.01
N ASP A 104 7.92 -4.26 -4.27
CA ASP A 104 8.97 -3.77 -5.16
C ASP A 104 8.57 -3.81 -6.63
N LEU A 105 7.72 -4.78 -6.99
CA LEU A 105 7.24 -4.98 -8.35
C LEU A 105 5.74 -5.24 -8.33
N ILE A 106 5.06 -4.80 -9.39
CA ILE A 106 3.63 -5.03 -9.60
C ILE A 106 3.43 -5.71 -10.96
N VAL A 107 2.81 -6.88 -10.93
CA VAL A 107 2.32 -7.59 -12.13
C VAL A 107 0.81 -7.53 -12.11
N ALA A 108 0.21 -6.97 -13.13
CA ALA A 108 -1.24 -6.78 -13.22
C ALA A 108 -1.85 -7.58 -14.36
N SER A 109 -3.07 -8.06 -14.15
CA SER A 109 -3.89 -8.57 -15.25
C SER A 109 -4.43 -7.43 -16.12
N GLU A 110 -4.75 -7.72 -17.39
CA GLU A 110 -5.29 -6.72 -18.32
C GLU A 110 -6.60 -6.06 -17.85
N ASP A 111 -7.38 -6.76 -16.99
CA ASP A 111 -8.62 -6.27 -16.40
C ASP A 111 -8.41 -5.47 -15.10
N ALA A 112 -7.18 -5.31 -14.65
CA ALA A 112 -6.91 -4.57 -13.42
C ALA A 112 -7.18 -3.07 -13.57
N THR A 113 -7.77 -2.49 -12.51
CA THR A 113 -8.03 -1.05 -12.40
C THR A 113 -7.65 -0.54 -11.02
N PHE A 114 -7.19 0.71 -10.96
CA PHE A 114 -6.65 1.32 -9.74
C PHE A 114 -7.36 2.65 -9.49
N SER A 115 -7.86 2.88 -8.28
CA SER A 115 -8.55 4.12 -7.92
C SER A 115 -8.38 4.48 -6.44
N ASP A 116 -8.38 5.78 -6.17
CA ASP A 116 -8.47 6.30 -4.81
C ASP A 116 -9.58 7.35 -4.73
N PRO A 117 -10.81 6.95 -4.38
CA PRO A 117 -11.94 7.86 -4.30
C PRO A 117 -12.08 8.57 -2.96
N VAL A 118 -11.15 8.43 -2.02
CA VAL A 118 -11.31 8.88 -0.63
C VAL A 118 -11.40 10.40 -0.46
N VAL A 119 -11.03 11.19 -1.47
CA VAL A 119 -11.30 12.65 -1.49
C VAL A 119 -12.80 12.95 -1.36
N ALA A 120 -13.66 12.04 -1.84
CA ALA A 120 -15.10 12.15 -1.65
C ALA A 120 -15.54 12.06 -0.17
N PHE A 121 -14.69 11.50 0.68
CA PHE A 121 -14.90 11.42 2.13
C PHE A 121 -14.22 12.58 2.89
N GLY A 122 -13.69 13.58 2.21
CA GLY A 122 -13.12 14.78 2.83
C GLY A 122 -11.67 14.63 3.31
N VAL A 123 -10.97 13.58 2.91
CA VAL A 123 -9.55 13.35 3.18
C VAL A 123 -8.72 13.45 1.89
N ASN A 124 -7.41 13.54 2.00
CA ASN A 124 -6.53 13.83 0.87
C ASN A 124 -6.14 12.63 0.01
N GLY A 125 -6.32 11.42 0.50
CA GLY A 125 -5.91 10.16 -0.13
C GLY A 125 -5.71 9.10 0.94
N VAL A 126 -5.22 7.91 0.56
CA VAL A 126 -4.90 6.86 1.53
C VAL A 126 -3.65 7.21 2.35
N GLU A 127 -3.48 6.59 3.51
CA GLU A 127 -2.50 6.92 4.55
C GLU A 127 -1.05 6.75 4.07
N TYR A 128 -0.78 5.71 3.28
CA TYR A 128 0.50 5.56 2.57
C TYR A 128 0.43 6.34 1.24
N PHE A 129 0.52 7.66 1.33
CA PHE A 129 0.25 8.59 0.23
C PHE A 129 1.37 8.60 -0.82
N ALA A 130 1.50 7.52 -1.59
CA ALA A 130 2.53 7.40 -2.62
C ALA A 130 2.12 7.92 -4.02
N HIS A 131 0.92 8.46 -4.18
CA HIS A 131 0.30 8.83 -5.47
C HIS A 131 1.21 9.60 -6.41
N ALA A 132 1.89 10.64 -5.92
CA ALA A 132 2.74 11.47 -6.76
C ALA A 132 4.00 10.75 -7.24
N TRP A 133 4.44 9.74 -6.48
CA TRP A 133 5.60 8.92 -6.79
C TRP A 133 5.24 7.81 -7.79
N GLU A 134 4.01 7.28 -7.69
CA GLU A 134 3.52 6.19 -8.53
C GLU A 134 2.96 6.68 -9.88
N PHE A 135 2.26 7.81 -9.88
CA PHE A 135 1.56 8.33 -11.07
C PHE A 135 2.20 9.57 -11.68
N GLY A 136 3.15 10.21 -10.97
CA GLY A 136 3.58 11.57 -11.24
C GLY A 136 2.53 12.61 -10.80
N PHE A 137 2.99 13.85 -10.55
CA PHE A 137 2.19 14.90 -9.88
C PHE A 137 0.86 15.23 -10.55
N ARG A 138 0.79 15.27 -11.87
CA ARG A 138 -0.43 15.68 -12.58
C ARG A 138 -1.46 14.57 -12.62
N LYS A 139 -1.04 13.33 -12.90
CA LYS A 139 -1.96 12.19 -12.93
C LYS A 139 -2.48 11.86 -11.53
N ALA A 140 -1.65 11.97 -10.50
CA ALA A 140 -2.08 11.84 -9.10
C ALA A 140 -3.21 12.84 -8.76
N LYS A 141 -3.06 14.11 -9.12
CA LYS A 141 -4.11 15.14 -8.92
C LYS A 141 -5.38 14.83 -9.70
N GLU A 142 -5.28 14.41 -10.94
CA GLU A 142 -6.44 14.04 -11.76
C GLU A 142 -7.23 12.91 -11.11
N ILE A 143 -6.56 11.82 -10.69
CA ILE A 143 -7.19 10.67 -10.03
C ILE A 143 -7.86 11.09 -8.73
N LEU A 144 -7.15 11.81 -7.85
CA LEU A 144 -7.66 12.23 -6.55
C LEU A 144 -8.82 13.23 -6.68
N PHE A 145 -8.74 14.20 -7.59
CA PHE A 145 -9.77 15.23 -7.74
C PHE A 145 -11.05 14.70 -8.38
N THR A 146 -10.92 13.70 -9.27
CA THR A 146 -12.07 13.14 -10.00
C THR A 146 -12.63 11.87 -9.33
N GLY A 147 -11.87 11.23 -8.43
CA GLY A 147 -12.20 9.89 -7.94
C GLY A 147 -12.15 8.83 -9.05
N GLY A 148 -11.52 9.14 -10.17
CA GLY A 148 -11.44 8.27 -11.34
C GLY A 148 -10.54 7.06 -11.11
N SER A 149 -10.67 6.08 -12.01
CA SER A 149 -9.78 4.91 -12.05
C SER A 149 -8.88 4.97 -13.27
N ILE A 150 -7.69 4.36 -13.15
CA ILE A 150 -6.81 4.10 -14.29
C ILE A 150 -6.77 2.61 -14.60
N SER A 151 -6.59 2.28 -15.86
CA SER A 151 -6.42 0.92 -16.35
C SER A 151 -5.01 0.39 -16.06
N ALA A 152 -4.84 -0.94 -16.13
CA ALA A 152 -3.53 -1.59 -16.06
C ALA A 152 -2.55 -1.03 -17.11
N ARG A 153 -3.02 -0.70 -18.31
CA ARG A 153 -2.18 -0.13 -19.39
C ARG A 153 -1.72 1.30 -19.08
N GLU A 154 -2.58 2.13 -18.52
CA GLU A 154 -2.19 3.47 -18.06
C GLU A 154 -1.19 3.38 -16.89
N ALA A 155 -1.43 2.47 -15.94
CA ALA A 155 -0.52 2.21 -14.83
C ALA A 155 0.86 1.72 -15.30
N LEU A 156 0.91 0.87 -16.34
CA LEU A 156 2.16 0.47 -17.00
C LEU A 156 2.84 1.68 -17.66
N SER A 157 2.08 2.52 -18.35
CA SER A 157 2.66 3.67 -19.08
C SER A 157 3.26 4.75 -18.16
N CYS A 158 2.76 4.90 -16.94
CA CYS A 158 3.33 5.83 -15.94
C CYS A 158 4.39 5.17 -15.04
N GLY A 159 4.63 3.87 -15.17
CA GLY A 159 5.68 3.16 -14.44
C GLY A 159 5.26 2.59 -13.09
N MET A 160 4.00 2.73 -12.68
CA MET A 160 3.47 2.11 -11.45
C MET A 160 3.44 0.58 -11.56
N VAL A 161 3.08 0.04 -12.72
CA VAL A 161 3.01 -1.41 -12.98
C VAL A 161 4.19 -1.82 -13.86
N ASN A 162 4.86 -2.92 -13.52
CA ASN A 162 5.99 -3.43 -14.28
C ASN A 162 5.57 -4.27 -15.49
N HIS A 163 4.50 -5.06 -15.34
CA HIS A 163 4.01 -5.97 -16.39
C HIS A 163 2.50 -6.03 -16.38
N VAL A 164 1.91 -6.08 -17.59
CA VAL A 164 0.48 -6.34 -17.79
C VAL A 164 0.35 -7.59 -18.67
N VAL A 165 -0.40 -8.57 -18.16
CA VAL A 165 -0.56 -9.88 -18.81
C VAL A 165 -2.03 -10.30 -18.84
N PRO A 166 -2.42 -11.23 -19.73
CA PRO A 166 -3.76 -11.81 -19.69
C PRO A 166 -4.05 -12.41 -18.30
N LYS A 167 -5.28 -12.27 -17.84
CA LYS A 167 -5.67 -12.73 -16.49
C LYS A 167 -5.32 -14.20 -16.22
N ASN A 168 -5.53 -15.06 -17.20
CA ASN A 168 -5.24 -16.50 -17.07
C ASN A 168 -3.75 -16.81 -16.97
N ASP A 169 -2.89 -15.88 -17.39
CA ASP A 169 -1.43 -16.05 -17.36
C ASP A 169 -0.79 -15.39 -16.14
N LEU A 170 -1.57 -14.65 -15.34
CA LEU A 170 -1.08 -13.80 -14.26
C LEU A 170 -0.18 -14.55 -13.27
N SER A 171 -0.70 -15.62 -12.68
CA SER A 171 0.06 -16.39 -11.67
C SER A 171 1.29 -17.08 -12.26
N VAL A 172 1.15 -17.68 -13.45
CA VAL A 172 2.27 -18.36 -14.13
C VAL A 172 3.39 -17.36 -14.45
N PHE A 173 3.01 -16.15 -14.92
CA PHE A 173 3.99 -15.10 -15.20
C PHE A 173 4.67 -14.60 -13.94
N THR A 174 3.89 -14.34 -12.88
CA THR A 174 4.42 -13.85 -11.59
C THR A 174 5.37 -14.86 -10.97
N ASP A 175 5.01 -16.14 -10.96
CA ASP A 175 5.86 -17.22 -10.47
C ASP A 175 7.17 -17.33 -11.27
N SER A 176 7.09 -17.23 -12.59
CA SER A 176 8.27 -17.24 -13.46
C SER A 176 9.22 -16.07 -13.17
N LEU A 177 8.65 -14.86 -12.94
CA LEU A 177 9.42 -13.68 -12.55
C LEU A 177 10.09 -13.89 -11.18
N ALA A 178 9.35 -14.38 -10.20
CA ALA A 178 9.87 -14.68 -8.86
C ALA A 178 11.00 -15.72 -8.92
N GLN A 179 10.84 -16.79 -9.70
CA GLN A 179 11.86 -17.80 -9.91
C GLN A 179 13.12 -17.22 -10.58
N LYS A 180 12.96 -16.32 -11.55
CA LYS A 180 14.09 -15.63 -12.19
C LYS A 180 14.87 -14.77 -11.18
N ILE A 181 14.16 -14.05 -10.31
CA ILE A 181 14.77 -13.24 -9.25
C ILE A 181 15.46 -14.13 -8.21
N SER A 182 14.82 -15.21 -7.78
CA SER A 182 15.34 -16.11 -6.74
C SER A 182 16.68 -16.78 -7.09
N LYS A 183 17.05 -16.83 -8.37
CA LYS A 183 18.36 -17.33 -8.83
C LYS A 183 19.51 -16.35 -8.54
N ARG A 184 19.21 -15.11 -8.14
CA ARG A 184 20.23 -14.12 -7.81
C ARG A 184 20.72 -14.30 -6.37
N PRO A 185 21.95 -13.89 -6.04
CA PRO A 185 22.45 -13.89 -4.66
C PRO A 185 21.58 -13.04 -3.74
N SER A 186 21.17 -13.58 -2.59
CA SER A 186 20.26 -12.90 -1.65
C SER A 186 20.80 -11.56 -1.18
N MET A 187 22.11 -11.47 -0.90
CA MET A 187 22.76 -10.23 -0.51
C MET A 187 22.69 -9.16 -1.61
N GLY A 188 22.90 -9.55 -2.88
CA GLY A 188 22.77 -8.63 -4.01
C GLY A 188 21.36 -8.07 -4.17
N LEU A 189 20.33 -8.92 -4.02
CA LEU A 189 18.93 -8.49 -4.06
C LEU A 189 18.61 -7.50 -2.94
N ARG A 190 19.04 -7.81 -1.72
CA ARG A 190 18.85 -6.94 -0.54
C ARG A 190 19.51 -5.58 -0.73
N LEU A 191 20.77 -5.55 -1.17
CA LEU A 191 21.50 -4.31 -1.39
C LEU A 191 20.89 -3.47 -2.52
N ALA A 192 20.46 -4.09 -3.61
CA ALA A 192 19.83 -3.40 -4.73
C ALA A 192 18.52 -2.73 -4.28
N LYS A 193 17.62 -3.48 -3.59
CA LYS A 193 16.39 -2.92 -3.01
C LYS A 193 16.68 -1.76 -2.08
N GLN A 194 17.61 -1.94 -1.15
CA GLN A 194 17.98 -0.91 -0.18
C GLN A 194 18.53 0.34 -0.87
N SER A 195 19.35 0.21 -1.90
CA SER A 195 19.90 1.34 -2.65
C SER A 195 18.81 2.13 -3.37
N VAL A 196 17.83 1.45 -3.99
CA VAL A 196 16.71 2.11 -4.67
C VAL A 196 15.81 2.81 -3.64
N ASN A 197 15.46 2.14 -2.55
CA ASN A 197 14.64 2.72 -1.48
C ASN A 197 15.31 3.98 -0.89
N GLN A 198 16.60 3.92 -0.57
CA GLN A 198 17.34 5.06 -0.04
C GLN A 198 17.42 6.21 -1.04
N SER A 199 17.52 5.93 -2.34
CA SER A 199 17.48 6.98 -3.37
C SER A 199 16.14 7.71 -3.40
N GLN A 200 15.03 6.99 -3.23
CA GLN A 200 13.69 7.56 -3.11
C GLN A 200 13.52 8.36 -1.80
N ASP A 201 14.02 7.80 -0.69
CA ASP A 201 13.95 8.45 0.62
C ASP A 201 14.76 9.76 0.66
N ALA A 202 15.94 9.77 0.02
CA ALA A 202 16.76 10.98 -0.13
C ALA A 202 16.06 12.09 -0.94
N GLN A 203 15.11 11.75 -1.80
CA GLN A 203 14.27 12.71 -2.53
C GLN A 203 13.07 13.20 -1.71
N GLY A 204 12.97 12.81 -0.44
CA GLY A 204 11.92 13.29 0.47
C GLY A 204 10.67 12.41 0.54
N PHE A 205 10.73 11.16 0.08
CA PHE A 205 9.57 10.26 0.08
C PHE A 205 8.94 10.09 1.46
N TRP A 206 9.75 9.74 2.48
CA TRP A 206 9.26 9.60 3.85
C TRP A 206 8.65 10.89 4.39
N SER A 207 9.30 12.04 4.17
CA SER A 207 8.79 13.34 4.61
C SER A 207 7.47 13.70 3.93
N ALA A 208 7.29 13.32 2.67
CA ALA A 208 6.03 13.52 1.94
C ALA A 208 4.90 12.66 2.52
N LEU A 209 5.17 11.39 2.85
CA LEU A 209 4.19 10.51 3.52
C LEU A 209 3.75 11.07 4.87
N GLN A 210 4.67 11.50 5.72
CA GLN A 210 4.38 12.09 7.03
C GLN A 210 3.56 13.38 6.92
N SER A 211 3.88 14.23 5.95
CA SER A 211 3.11 15.44 5.67
C SER A 211 1.70 15.12 5.21
N ALA A 212 1.54 14.14 4.32
CA ALA A 212 0.23 13.71 3.82
C ALA A 212 -0.62 13.11 4.95
N MET A 213 -0.02 12.31 5.84
CA MET A 213 -0.69 11.75 7.02
C MET A 213 -1.24 12.86 7.93
N SER A 214 -0.45 13.91 8.16
CA SER A 214 -0.92 15.06 8.95
C SER A 214 -2.10 15.78 8.29
N LEU A 215 -2.12 15.92 6.98
CA LEU A 215 -3.24 16.50 6.23
C LEU A 215 -4.47 15.61 6.26
N GLN A 216 -4.31 14.30 6.25
CA GLN A 216 -5.40 13.34 6.38
C GLN A 216 -6.09 13.48 7.73
N GLN A 217 -5.31 13.56 8.83
CA GLN A 217 -5.86 13.81 10.17
C GLN A 217 -6.62 15.13 10.27
N LEU A 218 -6.16 16.17 9.57
CA LEU A 218 -6.90 17.43 9.48
C LEU A 218 -8.23 17.24 8.76
N GLY A 219 -8.28 16.46 7.68
CA GLY A 219 -9.52 16.12 6.96
C GLY A 219 -10.52 15.39 7.85
N HIS A 220 -10.08 14.36 8.55
CA HIS A 220 -10.92 13.62 9.51
C HIS A 220 -11.43 14.53 10.64
N ALA A 221 -10.58 15.36 11.23
CA ALA A 221 -10.98 16.29 12.29
C ALA A 221 -12.03 17.30 11.79
N ASN A 222 -11.88 17.81 10.54
CA ASN A 222 -12.87 18.67 9.93
C ASN A 222 -14.21 17.95 9.73
N ASN A 223 -14.19 16.69 9.28
CA ASN A 223 -15.41 15.89 9.11
C ASN A 223 -16.15 15.69 10.44
N GLU A 224 -15.43 15.39 11.52
CA GLU A 224 -16.02 15.31 12.87
C GLU A 224 -16.70 16.59 13.29
N ILE A 225 -16.06 17.74 13.07
CA ILE A 225 -16.60 19.05 13.45
C ILE A 225 -17.82 19.42 12.61
N VAL A 226 -17.76 19.20 11.29
CA VAL A 226 -18.78 19.68 10.36
C VAL A 226 -19.96 18.71 10.25
N HIS A 227 -19.69 17.40 10.27
CA HIS A 227 -20.67 16.36 9.97
C HIS A 227 -20.97 15.44 11.16
N GLY A 228 -20.22 15.55 12.27
CA GLY A 228 -20.39 14.72 13.46
C GLY A 228 -19.93 13.28 13.25
N ILE A 229 -19.22 12.98 12.18
CA ILE A 229 -18.69 11.64 11.85
C ILE A 229 -17.22 11.75 11.47
N ALA A 230 -16.41 10.86 12.05
CA ALA A 230 -15.17 10.48 11.39
C ALA A 230 -15.55 9.56 10.23
N VAL A 231 -15.12 9.89 9.02
CA VAL A 231 -15.22 8.97 7.90
C VAL A 231 -13.88 8.28 7.84
N ASP A 232 -13.87 7.03 8.28
CA ASP A 232 -12.75 6.11 8.12
C ASP A 232 -12.97 5.28 6.88
#